data_268ca1c2eb5954198f7410002849daae
#
_entry.id   268ca1c2eb5954198f7410002849daae
#
_cell.length_a   1.000
_cell.length_b   1.000
_cell.length_c   1.000
_cell.angle_alpha   90.00
_cell.angle_beta   90.00
_cell.angle_gamma   90.00
#
_symmetry.space_group_name_H-M   'P 1'
#
loop_
_entity.id
_entity.type
_entity.pdbx_description
1 polymer ?
#
loop_
_entity_poly.entity_id
_entity_poly.type
_entity_poly.pdbx_seq_one_letter_code
_entity_poly.pdbx_strand_id
1 'polypeptide(L)'
;MAEKKKSATKLRPAEGQVQQFPVLGEMTGLLQRVRVNKSKRTESGLLKTGPFRITVVALDTGGQLQDHAVDGPFTVQCLLGRVALSIGGREHRLTTGDVLVAEAAIRHDISAEDASVLLLTVAAAGALKE
;
A
#
# COMPACT_ATOMS: atom_id res chain seq x y z
N MET A 1 7.47 21.32 -11.43
CA MET A 1 7.47 20.72 -11.43
C MET A 1 7.88 19.64 -11.18
N ALA A 2 8.16 19.42 -11.41
CA ALA A 2 8.67 18.27 -11.35
C ALA A 2 8.56 17.54 -10.15
N GLU A 3 8.46 17.99 -9.23
CA GLU A 3 8.50 17.37 -8.10
C GLU A 3 7.51 16.44 -7.86
N LYS A 4 6.49 16.60 -8.34
CA LYS A 4 5.52 15.76 -8.08
C LYS A 4 5.82 14.41 -8.32
N LYS A 5 6.41 14.12 -9.34
CA LYS A 5 6.57 12.82 -9.66
C LYS A 5 7.49 12.15 -8.77
N LYS A 6 8.39 12.80 -8.22
CA LYS A 6 9.26 12.13 -7.44
C LYS A 6 8.67 11.68 -6.19
N SER A 7 7.86 12.43 -5.61
CA SER A 7 7.36 12.04 -4.34
C SER A 7 6.49 10.83 -4.44
N ALA A 8 5.96 10.56 -5.60
CA ALA A 8 5.08 9.45 -5.76
C ALA A 8 5.73 8.11 -5.47
N THR A 9 7.02 7.98 -5.59
CA THR A 9 7.63 6.70 -5.37
C THR A 9 8.74 6.73 -4.36
N LYS A 10 8.97 7.88 -3.75
CA LYS A 10 10.05 7.99 -2.84
C LYS A 10 9.64 7.82 -1.43
N LEU A 11 10.29 6.95 -0.70
CA LEU A 11 10.10 6.81 0.71
C LEU A 11 10.94 7.85 1.44
N ARG A 12 10.41 8.40 2.51
CA ARG A 12 11.12 9.36 3.31
C ARG A 12 11.60 8.73 4.58
N PRO A 13 12.83 8.95 4.98
CA PRO A 13 13.30 8.42 6.24
C PRO A 13 12.74 9.23 7.39
N ALA A 14 12.49 8.57 8.49
CA ALA A 14 12.07 9.24 9.70
C ALA A 14 13.28 9.25 10.61
N GLU A 15 13.60 10.37 11.16
CA GLU A 15 14.76 10.48 11.99
C GLU A 15 14.42 10.97 13.37
N GLY A 16 13.57 10.24 14.05
CA GLY A 16 13.21 10.60 15.39
C GLY A 16 12.23 11.75 15.45
N GLN A 17 11.57 12.05 14.35
CA GLN A 17 10.66 13.17 14.31
C GLN A 17 9.24 12.72 14.07
N VAL A 18 8.32 13.61 14.38
CA VAL A 18 6.93 13.37 14.04
C VAL A 18 6.71 13.79 12.60
N GLN A 19 6.09 12.95 11.81
CA GLN A 19 5.79 13.29 10.42
C GLN A 19 4.31 13.07 10.14
N GLN A 20 3.76 13.92 9.30
CA GLN A 20 2.35 13.86 8.98
C GLN A 20 2.21 13.92 7.46
N PHE A 21 1.42 13.02 6.90
CA PHE A 21 1.27 12.96 5.46
C PHE A 21 -0.18 13.18 5.06
N PRO A 22 -0.44 13.98 4.02
CA PRO A 22 -1.79 14.25 3.56
C PRO A 22 -2.26 13.09 2.68
N VAL A 23 -2.63 11.98 3.29
CA VAL A 23 -2.96 10.77 2.54
C VAL A 23 -4.12 10.99 1.57
N LEU A 24 -5.16 11.70 1.99
CA LEU A 24 -6.26 11.93 1.08
C LEU A 24 -5.85 12.78 -0.11
N GLY A 25 -4.91 13.70 0.09
CA GLY A 25 -4.39 14.49 -1.00
C GLY A 25 -3.58 13.65 -1.98
N GLU A 26 -2.88 12.64 -1.48
CA GLU A 26 -2.12 11.76 -2.36
C GLU A 26 -3.05 10.90 -3.21
N MET A 27 -4.20 10.54 -2.68
CA MET A 27 -5.11 9.64 -3.37
C MET A 27 -5.58 10.15 -4.71
N THR A 28 -5.92 11.42 -4.80
CA THR A 28 -6.40 11.97 -6.05
C THR A 28 -5.37 11.84 -7.16
N GLY A 29 -4.13 12.20 -6.86
CA GLY A 29 -3.09 12.11 -7.87
C GLY A 29 -2.79 10.67 -8.26
N LEU A 30 -2.82 9.76 -7.31
CA LEU A 30 -2.58 8.36 -7.61
C LEU A 30 -3.68 7.79 -8.50
N LEU A 31 -4.94 8.13 -8.22
CA LEU A 31 -6.03 7.63 -9.03
C LEU A 31 -5.96 8.17 -10.45
N GLN A 32 -5.52 9.41 -10.62
CA GLN A 32 -5.36 9.96 -11.95
C GLN A 32 -4.25 9.26 -12.71
N ARG A 33 -3.15 8.99 -12.05
CA ARG A 33 -2.03 8.33 -12.71
C ARG A 33 -2.31 6.88 -13.04
N VAL A 34 -3.03 6.18 -12.17
CA VAL A 34 -3.24 4.76 -12.41
C VAL A 34 -4.17 4.52 -13.61
N ARG A 35 -5.03 5.48 -13.92
CA ARG A 35 -5.92 5.32 -15.05
C ARG A 35 -5.20 5.20 -16.37
N VAL A 36 -4.04 5.83 -16.49
CA VAL A 36 -3.29 5.80 -17.74
C VAL A 36 -2.09 4.87 -17.66
N ASN A 37 -1.96 4.15 -16.57
CA ASN A 37 -0.82 3.26 -16.39
C ASN A 37 -1.20 1.86 -16.87
N LYS A 38 -0.44 1.31 -17.80
CA LYS A 38 -0.76 0.00 -18.33
C LYS A 38 -0.70 -1.09 -17.30
N SER A 39 0.10 -0.94 -16.27
CA SER A 39 0.18 -1.95 -15.23
C SER A 39 -1.04 -1.92 -14.31
N LYS A 40 -1.86 -0.89 -14.42
CA LYS A 40 -3.03 -0.69 -13.59
C LYS A 40 -2.70 -0.56 -12.12
N ARG A 41 -1.50 -0.12 -11.81
CA ARG A 41 -1.13 0.14 -10.43
C ARG A 41 -0.11 1.25 -10.37
N THR A 42 -0.14 2.00 -9.27
CA THR A 42 0.88 3.01 -8.99
C THR A 42 0.96 3.17 -7.48
N GLU A 43 2.07 3.65 -6.98
CA GLU A 43 2.25 3.75 -5.55
C GLU A 43 3.05 4.96 -5.15
N SER A 44 2.88 5.36 -3.91
CA SER A 44 3.62 6.45 -3.33
C SER A 44 4.15 5.97 -1.98
N GLY A 45 5.45 5.90 -1.86
CA GLY A 45 6.06 5.56 -0.59
C GLY A 45 6.04 6.77 0.32
N LEU A 46 5.44 6.65 1.47
CA LEU A 46 5.35 7.75 2.42
C LEU A 46 6.47 7.74 3.44
N LEU A 47 6.75 6.59 4.00
CA LEU A 47 7.70 6.51 5.08
C LEU A 47 8.49 5.23 5.05
N LYS A 48 9.75 5.32 5.39
CA LYS A 48 10.57 4.16 5.64
C LYS A 48 11.52 4.51 6.76
N THR A 49 11.44 3.78 7.87
CA THR A 49 12.37 3.99 8.97
C THR A 49 12.64 2.64 9.58
N GLY A 50 13.87 2.17 9.43
CA GLY A 50 14.23 0.86 9.89
C GLY A 50 13.29 -0.19 9.30
N PRO A 51 12.57 -0.90 10.14
CA PRO A 51 11.67 -1.96 9.71
C PRO A 51 10.31 -1.46 9.31
N PHE A 52 10.03 -0.20 9.52
CA PHE A 52 8.70 0.32 9.40
C PHE A 52 8.53 1.06 8.08
N ARG A 53 7.51 0.70 7.31
CA ARG A 53 7.32 1.36 6.03
C ARG A 53 5.83 1.52 5.75
N ILE A 54 5.46 2.66 5.20
CA ILE A 54 4.09 2.98 4.85
C ILE A 54 4.03 3.39 3.40
N THR A 55 3.13 2.78 2.65
CA THR A 55 2.98 3.03 1.22
C THR A 55 1.51 3.15 0.87
N VAL A 56 1.18 4.06 -0.03
CA VAL A 56 -0.17 4.17 -0.57
C VAL A 56 -0.12 3.61 -1.99
N VAL A 57 -1.03 2.70 -2.30
CA VAL A 57 -1.08 2.04 -3.60
C VAL A 57 -2.44 2.28 -4.23
N ALA A 58 -2.45 2.68 -5.49
CA ALA A 58 -3.70 2.77 -6.23
C ALA A 58 -3.73 1.66 -7.27
N LEU A 59 -4.89 1.02 -7.39
CA LEU A 59 -5.11 -0.02 -8.39
C LEU A 59 -6.32 0.37 -9.21
N ASP A 60 -6.20 0.30 -10.53
CA ASP A 60 -7.37 0.48 -11.37
C ASP A 60 -8.16 -0.82 -11.34
N THR A 61 -9.38 -0.80 -11.83
CA THR A 61 -10.21 -2.00 -11.89
C THR A 61 -9.44 -3.10 -12.63
N GLY A 62 -9.33 -4.24 -12.00
CA GLY A 62 -8.57 -5.37 -12.56
C GLY A 62 -7.09 -5.31 -12.26
N GLY A 63 -6.61 -4.24 -11.62
CA GLY A 63 -5.21 -4.14 -11.26
C GLY A 63 -4.87 -5.12 -10.14
N GLN A 64 -3.63 -5.55 -10.10
CA GLN A 64 -3.22 -6.59 -9.15
C GLN A 64 -1.85 -6.35 -8.56
N LEU A 65 -1.69 -6.81 -7.32
CA LEU A 65 -0.39 -6.97 -6.71
C LEU A 65 -0.26 -8.46 -6.46
N GLN A 66 0.53 -9.13 -7.29
CA GLN A 66 0.63 -10.57 -7.22
C GLN A 66 1.87 -11.04 -6.51
N ASP A 67 1.74 -12.18 -5.84
CA ASP A 67 2.88 -12.82 -5.21
C ASP A 67 3.61 -11.89 -4.28
N HIS A 68 2.89 -10.99 -3.66
CA HIS A 68 3.49 -9.99 -2.82
C HIS A 68 3.81 -10.61 -1.47
N ALA A 69 5.04 -10.52 -1.06
CA ALA A 69 5.45 -11.03 0.22
C ALA A 69 6.24 -9.98 0.95
N VAL A 70 6.02 -9.87 2.23
CA VAL A 70 6.75 -8.91 3.05
C VAL A 70 7.39 -9.64 4.20
N ASP A 71 8.33 -8.97 4.83
CA ASP A 71 9.20 -9.57 5.80
C ASP A 71 8.73 -9.50 7.22
N GLY A 72 7.49 -9.46 7.46
CA GLY A 72 6.97 -9.40 8.81
C GLY A 72 5.49 -9.07 8.81
N PRO A 73 4.96 -8.69 9.96
CA PRO A 73 3.54 -8.37 10.03
C PRO A 73 3.21 -7.14 9.20
N PHE A 74 2.00 -7.10 8.71
CA PHE A 74 1.59 -5.97 7.87
C PHE A 74 0.10 -5.75 7.98
N THR A 75 -0.33 -4.55 7.58
CA THR A 75 -1.74 -4.26 7.47
C THR A 75 -2.04 -3.78 6.06
N VAL A 76 -3.25 -4.05 5.61
CA VAL A 76 -3.76 -3.51 4.35
C VAL A 76 -5.07 -2.82 4.70
N GLN A 77 -5.14 -1.52 4.50
CA GLN A 77 -6.37 -0.80 4.72
C GLN A 77 -6.92 -0.30 3.39
N CYS A 78 -8.18 -0.55 3.13
CA CYS A 78 -8.82 -0.06 1.93
C CYS A 78 -9.31 1.35 2.21
N LEU A 79 -8.64 2.34 1.63
CA LEU A 79 -9.03 3.72 1.83
C LEU A 79 -10.19 4.08 0.91
N LEU A 80 -10.27 3.44 -0.23
CA LEU A 80 -11.33 3.68 -1.19
C LEU A 80 -11.45 2.46 -2.09
N GLY A 81 -12.66 2.04 -2.40
CA GLY A 81 -12.89 1.00 -3.40
C GLY A 81 -13.21 -0.36 -2.82
N ARG A 82 -12.90 -1.39 -3.59
CA ARG A 82 -13.14 -2.77 -3.20
C ARG A 82 -12.03 -3.64 -3.75
N VAL A 83 -11.42 -4.42 -2.90
CA VAL A 83 -10.35 -5.32 -3.31
C VAL A 83 -10.57 -6.71 -2.72
N ALA A 84 -10.00 -7.70 -3.38
CA ALA A 84 -9.98 -9.06 -2.87
C ALA A 84 -8.54 -9.43 -2.57
N LEU A 85 -8.29 -9.94 -1.37
CA LEU A 85 -6.98 -10.41 -1.00
C LEU A 85 -7.02 -11.91 -0.86
N SER A 86 -6.07 -12.58 -1.51
CA SER A 86 -5.91 -14.00 -1.34
C SER A 86 -4.71 -14.23 -0.44
N ILE A 87 -4.95 -14.79 0.73
CA ILE A 87 -3.92 -14.95 1.73
C ILE A 87 -4.09 -16.33 2.36
N GLY A 88 -3.02 -17.10 2.39
CA GLY A 88 -3.09 -18.42 3.00
C GLY A 88 -4.15 -19.31 2.41
N GLY A 89 -4.43 -19.16 1.14
CA GLY A 89 -5.43 -19.97 0.46
C GLY A 89 -6.86 -19.52 0.68
N ARG A 90 -7.05 -18.40 1.34
CA ARG A 90 -8.39 -17.87 1.59
C ARG A 90 -8.54 -16.50 1.00
N GLU A 91 -9.75 -16.18 0.58
CA GLU A 91 -10.02 -14.88 0.02
C GLU A 91 -10.69 -14.00 1.03
N HIS A 92 -10.21 -12.77 1.13
CA HIS A 92 -10.76 -11.76 2.03
C HIS A 92 -11.12 -10.54 1.20
N ARG A 93 -12.30 -10.01 1.36
CA ARG A 93 -12.72 -8.84 0.62
C ARG A 93 -12.75 -7.63 1.52
N LEU A 94 -12.16 -6.55 1.06
CA LEU A 94 -12.14 -5.30 1.80
C LEU A 94 -12.87 -4.23 1.01
N THR A 95 -13.70 -3.46 1.70
CA THR A 95 -14.31 -2.29 1.11
C THR A 95 -13.81 -1.07 1.87
N THR A 96 -14.19 0.10 1.40
CA THR A 96 -13.71 1.36 1.98
C THR A 96 -13.80 1.35 3.51
N GLY A 97 -12.69 1.58 4.14
CA GLY A 97 -12.59 1.65 5.59
C GLY A 97 -12.10 0.37 6.26
N ASP A 98 -12.18 -0.76 5.58
CA ASP A 98 -11.78 -2.02 6.19
C ASP A 98 -10.27 -2.13 6.30
N VAL A 99 -9.81 -2.82 7.32
CA VAL A 99 -8.39 -3.10 7.47
C VAL A 99 -8.18 -4.58 7.73
N LEU A 100 -7.18 -5.15 7.09
CA LEU A 100 -6.79 -6.52 7.32
C LEU A 100 -5.42 -6.51 7.96
N VAL A 101 -5.23 -7.34 8.96
CA VAL A 101 -3.95 -7.45 9.67
C VAL A 101 -3.43 -8.86 9.50
N ALA A 102 -2.19 -8.98 9.07
CA ALA A 102 -1.53 -10.27 8.97
C ALA A 102 -0.35 -10.26 9.94
N GLU A 103 -0.34 -11.19 10.86
CA GLU A 103 0.65 -11.19 11.91
C GLU A 103 2.01 -11.73 11.50
N ALA A 104 2.09 -12.33 10.37
CA ALA A 104 3.34 -12.93 9.93
C ALA A 104 3.59 -12.64 8.47
N ALA A 105 4.81 -12.89 8.04
CA ALA A 105 5.16 -12.73 6.64
C ALA A 105 4.49 -13.84 5.84
N ILE A 106 3.41 -13.50 5.17
CA ILE A 106 2.64 -14.46 4.39
C ILE A 106 2.48 -13.91 2.98
N ARG A 107 2.67 -14.77 2.00
CA ARG A 107 2.51 -14.38 0.62
C ARG A 107 1.04 -14.11 0.33
N HIS A 108 0.78 -13.06 -0.37
CA HIS A 108 -0.59 -12.66 -0.65
C HIS A 108 -0.72 -12.01 -2.02
N ASP A 109 -1.92 -12.07 -2.57
CA ASP A 109 -2.26 -11.42 -3.83
C ASP A 109 -3.42 -10.50 -3.57
N ILE A 110 -3.41 -9.35 -4.22
CA ILE A 110 -4.49 -8.38 -4.10
C ILE A 110 -4.98 -8.07 -5.51
N SER A 111 -6.29 -8.06 -5.70
CA SER A 111 -6.85 -7.63 -6.98
C SER A 111 -7.96 -6.64 -6.73
N ALA A 112 -8.04 -5.63 -7.56
CA ALA A 112 -9.04 -4.58 -7.40
C ALA A 112 -10.29 -4.90 -8.19
N GLU A 113 -11.43 -4.89 -7.51
CA GLU A 113 -12.70 -5.10 -8.16
C GLU A 113 -13.22 -3.76 -8.69
N ASP A 114 -12.86 -2.68 -8.05
CA ASP A 114 -13.12 -1.33 -8.50
C ASP A 114 -11.83 -0.55 -8.37
N ALA A 115 -11.74 0.61 -8.97
CA ALA A 115 -10.58 1.46 -8.76
C ALA A 115 -10.44 1.69 -7.26
N SER A 116 -9.28 1.43 -6.70
CA SER A 116 -9.10 1.39 -5.26
C SER A 116 -7.81 2.03 -4.83
N VAL A 117 -7.78 2.48 -3.58
CA VAL A 117 -6.57 2.99 -2.96
C VAL A 117 -6.37 2.27 -1.64
N LEU A 118 -5.17 1.76 -1.45
CA LEU A 118 -4.83 0.99 -0.28
C LEU A 118 -3.71 1.66 0.50
N LEU A 119 -3.76 1.55 1.81
CA LEU A 119 -2.66 1.98 2.66
C LEU A 119 -2.01 0.71 3.21
N LEU A 120 -0.75 0.52 2.88
CA LEU A 120 0.00 -0.65 3.32
C LEU A 120 1.00 -0.25 4.37
N THR A 121 0.97 -0.93 5.51
CA THR A 121 1.94 -0.67 6.57
C THR A 121 2.63 -1.99 6.87
N VAL A 122 3.95 -1.97 6.85
CA VAL A 122 4.76 -3.16 7.06
C VAL A 122 5.74 -2.93 8.19
N ALA A 123 5.86 -3.89 9.07
CA ALA A 123 6.89 -3.88 10.09
C ALA A 123 7.78 -5.09 9.81
N ALA A 124 8.91 -4.85 9.17
CA ALA A 124 9.77 -5.96 8.77
C ALA A 124 10.28 -6.72 9.98
N ALA A 125 10.26 -8.03 9.88
CA ALA A 125 10.62 -8.88 11.00
C ALA A 125 12.01 -8.60 11.56
N GLY A 126 12.95 -8.34 10.72
CA GLY A 126 14.30 -8.10 11.18
C GLY A 126 14.41 -6.96 12.15
N ALA A 127 13.56 -6.01 12.01
CA ALA A 127 13.63 -4.86 12.82
C ALA A 127 12.97 -5.07 14.13
N LEU A 128 12.16 -6.01 14.24
CA LEU A 128 11.51 -6.26 15.49
C LEU A 128 12.33 -7.17 16.35
N LYS A 129 13.33 -7.78 15.77
CA LYS A 129 14.14 -8.59 16.53
C LYS A 129 14.92 -7.96 17.51
N GLU A 130 15.14 -7.19 17.65
CA GLU A 130 15.97 -6.71 18.57
C GLU A 130 15.71 -6.26 19.30
#